data_1897baf71cd0bea32f08fbc5b8be0a7a
#
_entry.id   1897baf71cd0bea32f08fbc5b8be0a7a
#
_cell.length_a   1.000
_cell.length_b   1.000
_cell.length_c   1.000
_cell.angle_alpha   90.00
_cell.angle_beta   90.00
_cell.angle_gamma   90.00
#
_symmetry.space_group_name_H-M   'P 1'
#
loop_
_entity.id
_entity.type
_entity.pdbx_description
1 polymer ?
#
loop_
_entity_poly.entity_id
_entity_poly.type
_entity_poly.pdbx_seq_one_letter_code
_entity_poly.pdbx_strand_id
1 'polypeptide(L)'
;MSAPLTIAKNQNVTLHLLPALANRHGLITGATGTGKTVTLQKMAEQFSRIGVPVFLADVKGDLSGIAAAGTLSEKLQKRLDALQVADWSPQACPVVPWDIFAEKGHPIRATVSDLGPLLLSRLLDLNDVQSGVLQLVFKIADDNNLLLLDMKDLRAVVQFVGDNAK
;
A
#
# COMPACT_ATOMS: atom_id res chain seq x y z
N MET A 1 -21.59 16.79 -1.84
CA MET A 1 -20.75 15.96 -2.77
C MET A 1 -19.37 16.57 -2.79
N SER A 2 -18.32 15.76 -2.72
CA SER A 2 -16.94 16.25 -2.80
C SER A 2 -16.67 16.86 -4.19
N ALA A 3 -15.90 17.93 -4.24
CA ALA A 3 -15.51 18.57 -5.49
C ALA A 3 -14.68 17.60 -6.37
N PRO A 4 -14.72 17.74 -7.72
CA PRO A 4 -13.87 16.96 -8.61
C PRO A 4 -12.38 17.18 -8.29
N LEU A 5 -11.61 16.09 -8.27
CA LEU A 5 -10.17 16.11 -7.99
C LEU A 5 -9.40 16.35 -9.30
N THR A 6 -8.67 17.44 -9.40
CA THR A 6 -7.84 17.73 -10.57
C THR A 6 -6.60 16.84 -10.54
N ILE A 7 -6.44 15.96 -11.53
CA ILE A 7 -5.32 15.02 -11.65
C ILE A 7 -4.31 15.41 -12.72
N ALA A 8 -4.74 16.08 -13.78
CA ALA A 8 -3.86 16.55 -14.85
C ALA A 8 -4.46 17.78 -15.54
N LYS A 9 -3.61 18.57 -16.18
CA LYS A 9 -3.99 19.74 -16.95
C LYS A 9 -3.04 19.93 -18.13
N ASN A 10 -3.58 20.31 -19.27
CA ASN A 10 -2.84 20.89 -20.37
C ASN A 10 -3.44 22.27 -20.71
N GLN A 11 -2.98 22.92 -21.78
CA GLN A 11 -3.45 24.27 -22.15
C GLN A 11 -4.97 24.35 -22.41
N ASN A 12 -5.57 23.27 -22.88
CA ASN A 12 -6.96 23.26 -23.35
C ASN A 12 -7.92 22.48 -22.44
N VAL A 13 -7.39 21.51 -21.68
CA VAL A 13 -8.21 20.55 -20.93
C VAL A 13 -7.67 20.36 -19.51
N THR A 14 -8.58 20.37 -18.54
CA THR A 14 -8.31 19.93 -17.18
C THR A 14 -9.01 18.59 -16.96
N LEU A 15 -8.24 17.58 -16.53
CA LEU A 15 -8.77 16.25 -16.23
C LEU A 15 -9.08 16.15 -14.75
N HIS A 16 -10.27 15.67 -14.46
CA HIS A 16 -10.78 15.50 -13.11
C HIS A 16 -11.13 14.03 -12.85
N LEU A 17 -10.86 13.60 -11.64
CA LEU A 17 -11.40 12.37 -11.08
C LEU A 17 -12.60 12.73 -10.19
N LEU A 18 -13.71 12.05 -10.37
CA LEU A 18 -14.89 12.24 -9.53
C LEU A 18 -14.80 11.29 -8.31
N PRO A 19 -14.69 11.80 -7.08
CA PRO A 19 -14.53 10.94 -5.89
C PRO A 19 -15.65 9.90 -5.74
N ALA A 20 -16.88 10.27 -6.07
CA ALA A 20 -18.03 9.36 -6.00
C ALA A 20 -17.92 8.15 -6.96
N LEU A 21 -17.08 8.23 -7.99
CA LEU A 21 -16.84 7.17 -8.98
C LEU A 21 -15.45 6.54 -8.85
N ALA A 22 -14.67 6.94 -7.84
CA ALA A 22 -13.28 6.50 -7.66
C ALA A 22 -13.13 5.09 -7.06
N ASN A 23 -14.23 4.42 -6.73
CA ASN A 23 -14.27 3.04 -6.23
C ASN A 23 -14.06 2.00 -7.35
N ARG A 24 -13.25 2.29 -8.32
CA ARG A 24 -12.95 1.45 -9.50
C ARG A 24 -11.45 1.22 -9.61
N HIS A 25 -11.11 0.20 -10.40
CA HIS A 25 -9.73 -0.05 -10.78
C HIS A 25 -9.32 0.92 -11.89
N GLY A 26 -8.05 1.30 -11.89
CA GLY A 26 -7.45 2.15 -12.91
C GLY A 26 -6.06 1.66 -13.29
N LEU A 27 -5.60 2.04 -14.47
CA LEU A 27 -4.26 1.76 -14.96
C LEU A 27 -3.59 3.06 -15.41
N ILE A 28 -2.41 3.34 -14.84
CA ILE A 28 -1.53 4.42 -15.28
C ILE A 28 -0.34 3.78 -16.00
N THR A 29 -0.31 3.93 -17.31
CA THR A 29 0.73 3.34 -18.17
C THR A 29 1.49 4.41 -18.95
N GLY A 30 2.69 4.07 -19.39
CA GLY A 30 3.56 4.95 -20.16
C GLY A 30 5.03 4.55 -20.04
N ALA A 31 5.88 5.06 -20.92
CA ALA A 31 7.33 4.86 -20.88
C ALA A 31 7.97 5.49 -19.64
N THR A 32 9.24 5.20 -19.39
CA THR A 32 10.01 5.84 -18.31
C THR A 32 10.09 7.35 -18.54
N GLY A 33 9.91 8.13 -17.46
CA GLY A 33 9.97 9.61 -17.52
C GLY A 33 8.68 10.29 -17.98
N THR A 34 7.60 9.57 -18.30
CA THR A 34 6.33 10.18 -18.76
C THR A 34 5.45 10.72 -17.63
N GLY A 35 5.85 10.57 -16.37
CA GLY A 35 5.14 11.14 -15.23
C GLY A 35 4.18 10.19 -14.52
N LYS A 36 4.29 8.86 -14.71
CA LYS A 36 3.44 7.87 -14.01
C LYS A 36 3.45 8.05 -12.48
N THR A 37 4.64 8.10 -11.89
CA THR A 37 4.83 8.31 -10.44
C THR A 37 4.24 9.65 -9.99
N VAL A 38 4.46 10.72 -10.76
CA VAL A 38 3.89 12.04 -10.46
C VAL A 38 2.36 12.01 -10.49
N THR A 39 1.77 11.24 -11.40
CA THR A 39 0.31 11.08 -11.47
C THR A 39 -0.21 10.36 -10.23
N LEU A 40 0.47 9.28 -9.76
CA LEU A 40 0.12 8.58 -8.52
C LEU A 40 0.24 9.51 -7.31
N GLN A 41 1.35 10.24 -7.19
CA GLN A 41 1.54 11.22 -6.11
C GLN A 41 0.44 12.28 -6.13
N LYS A 42 0.09 12.80 -7.31
CA LYS A 42 -0.99 13.79 -7.45
C LYS A 42 -2.35 13.23 -7.04
N MET A 43 -2.66 12.01 -7.40
CA MET A 43 -3.90 11.35 -6.96
C MET A 43 -3.92 11.16 -5.45
N ALA A 44 -2.83 10.65 -4.86
CA ALA A 44 -2.70 10.47 -3.42
C ALA A 44 -2.85 11.80 -2.65
N GLU A 45 -2.20 12.86 -3.11
CA GLU A 45 -2.34 14.21 -2.57
C GLU A 45 -3.81 14.69 -2.60
N GLN A 46 -4.49 14.50 -3.72
CA GLN A 46 -5.88 14.94 -3.86
C GLN A 46 -6.83 14.16 -2.96
N PHE A 47 -6.67 12.84 -2.83
CA PHE A 47 -7.46 12.05 -1.89
C PHE A 47 -7.16 12.40 -0.43
N SER A 48 -5.90 12.58 -0.08
CA SER A 48 -5.49 13.04 1.24
C SER A 48 -6.14 14.38 1.62
N ARG A 49 -6.20 15.34 0.70
CA ARG A 49 -6.83 16.66 0.92
C ARG A 49 -8.33 16.60 1.25
N ILE A 50 -9.03 15.59 0.74
CA ILE A 50 -10.45 15.38 1.06
C ILE A 50 -10.66 14.40 2.21
N GLY A 51 -9.60 14.05 2.95
CA GLY A 51 -9.66 13.19 4.13
C GLY A 51 -9.79 11.70 3.84
N VAL A 52 -9.49 11.26 2.61
CA VAL A 52 -9.51 9.84 2.23
C VAL A 52 -8.12 9.25 2.45
N PRO A 53 -7.96 8.23 3.30
CA PRO A 53 -6.69 7.55 3.50
C PRO A 53 -6.26 6.82 2.23
N VAL A 54 -4.96 6.89 1.92
CA VAL A 54 -4.37 6.28 0.73
C VAL A 54 -3.26 5.32 1.14
N PHE A 55 -3.30 4.10 0.63
CA PHE A 55 -2.22 3.14 0.77
C PHE A 55 -1.42 3.07 -0.53
N LEU A 56 -0.09 3.17 -0.43
CA LEU A 56 0.83 3.10 -1.56
C LEU A 56 1.91 2.06 -1.30
N ALA A 57 2.12 1.15 -2.26
CA ALA A 57 3.27 0.26 -2.27
C ALA A 57 4.42 0.91 -3.04
N ASP A 58 5.51 1.23 -2.35
CA ASP A 58 6.68 1.92 -2.92
C ASP A 58 7.91 1.00 -2.96
N VAL A 59 8.08 0.32 -4.08
CA VAL A 59 9.21 -0.61 -4.27
C VAL A 59 10.54 0.12 -4.52
N LYS A 60 10.49 1.33 -5.08
CA LYS A 60 11.67 2.09 -5.49
C LYS A 60 12.04 3.23 -4.54
N GLY A 61 11.15 3.60 -3.63
CA GLY A 61 11.33 4.74 -2.73
C GLY A 61 11.08 6.10 -3.39
N ASP A 62 10.48 6.14 -4.59
CA ASP A 62 10.23 7.38 -5.34
C ASP A 62 8.88 8.04 -5.02
N LEU A 63 8.00 7.38 -4.27
CA LEU A 63 6.75 7.93 -3.78
C LEU A 63 6.90 8.68 -2.45
N SER A 64 7.92 8.37 -1.66
CA SER A 64 8.15 8.93 -0.33
C SER A 64 8.29 10.47 -0.30
N GLY A 65 8.68 11.07 -1.42
CA GLY A 65 8.79 12.52 -1.57
C GLY A 65 7.50 13.30 -1.29
N ILE A 66 6.33 12.65 -1.31
CA ILE A 66 5.04 13.27 -0.98
C ILE A 66 4.97 13.69 0.50
N ALA A 67 5.81 13.13 1.37
CA ALA A 67 5.89 13.47 2.78
C ALA A 67 6.53 14.84 3.07
N ALA A 68 7.22 15.42 2.11
CA ALA A 68 7.89 16.71 2.25
C ALA A 68 7.28 17.75 1.28
N ALA A 69 7.25 19.00 1.72
CA ALA A 69 6.89 20.09 0.84
C ALA A 69 7.94 20.23 -0.27
N GLY A 70 7.50 20.21 -1.52
CA GLY A 70 8.37 20.43 -2.65
C GLY A 70 8.93 21.85 -2.70
N THR A 71 9.90 22.08 -3.58
CA THR A 71 10.44 23.42 -3.85
C THR A 71 9.95 23.92 -5.20
N LEU A 72 9.63 25.20 -5.26
CA LEU A 72 9.23 25.85 -6.50
C LEU A 72 10.50 26.21 -7.29
N SER A 73 10.85 25.40 -8.29
CA SER A 73 11.95 25.69 -9.21
C SER A 73 11.48 26.61 -10.33
N GLU A 74 12.41 27.35 -10.95
CA GLU A 74 12.08 28.19 -12.13
C GLU A 74 11.42 27.39 -13.26
N LYS A 75 11.87 26.16 -13.49
CA LYS A 75 11.27 25.27 -14.50
C LYS A 75 9.84 24.93 -14.18
N LEU A 76 9.54 24.68 -12.88
CA LEU A 76 8.18 24.40 -12.43
C LEU A 76 7.31 25.65 -12.54
N GLN A 77 7.83 26.83 -12.13
CA GLN A 77 7.09 28.09 -12.24
C GLN A 77 6.70 28.38 -13.70
N LYS A 78 7.64 28.31 -14.64
CA LYS A 78 7.36 28.48 -16.08
C LYS A 78 6.27 27.51 -16.59
N ARG A 79 6.24 26.27 -16.06
CA ARG A 79 5.24 25.30 -16.45
C ARG A 79 3.87 25.63 -15.85
N LEU A 80 3.80 26.07 -14.60
CA LEU A 80 2.56 26.51 -13.95
C LEU A 80 1.95 27.70 -14.69
N ASP A 81 2.79 28.68 -15.04
CA ASP A 81 2.37 29.86 -15.80
C ASP A 81 1.82 29.47 -17.18
N ALA A 82 2.53 28.61 -17.92
CA ALA A 82 2.10 28.12 -19.23
C ALA A 82 0.77 27.33 -19.16
N LEU A 83 0.50 26.67 -18.05
CA LEU A 83 -0.73 25.91 -17.80
C LEU A 83 -1.82 26.76 -17.10
N GLN A 84 -1.54 28.02 -16.79
CA GLN A 84 -2.46 28.92 -16.07
C GLN A 84 -2.94 28.30 -14.74
N VAL A 85 -1.98 27.78 -13.94
CA VAL A 85 -2.24 27.23 -12.60
C VAL A 85 -1.77 28.25 -11.58
N ALA A 86 -2.70 29.11 -11.09
CA ALA A 86 -2.39 30.19 -10.16
C ALA A 86 -2.27 29.71 -8.70
N ASP A 87 -3.08 28.73 -8.30
CA ASP A 87 -3.26 28.35 -6.89
C ASP A 87 -2.41 27.16 -6.46
N TRP A 88 -1.25 26.95 -7.11
CA TRP A 88 -0.36 25.86 -6.71
C TRP A 88 0.63 26.35 -5.63
N SER A 89 0.71 25.62 -4.55
CA SER A 89 1.73 25.80 -3.51
C SER A 89 2.33 24.47 -3.09
N PRO A 90 3.65 24.43 -2.76
CA PRO A 90 4.27 23.24 -2.22
C PRO A 90 3.65 22.88 -0.86
N GLN A 91 3.19 21.65 -0.72
CA GLN A 91 2.60 21.15 0.53
C GLN A 91 3.11 19.74 0.80
N ALA A 92 3.31 19.41 2.07
CA ALA A 92 3.55 18.06 2.53
C ALA A 92 2.23 17.35 2.78
N CYS A 93 2.18 16.04 2.50
CA CYS A 93 1.08 15.19 2.94
C CYS A 93 1.45 14.49 4.26
N PRO A 94 0.48 14.24 5.15
CA PRO A 94 0.72 13.39 6.32
C PRO A 94 0.96 11.95 5.82
N VAL A 95 2.15 11.42 6.07
CA VAL A 95 2.57 10.09 5.61
C VAL A 95 3.12 9.30 6.78
N VAL A 96 2.70 8.04 6.88
CA VAL A 96 3.29 7.06 7.79
C VAL A 96 4.03 6.04 6.92
N PRO A 97 5.37 6.12 6.82
CA PRO A 97 6.15 5.13 6.08
C PRO A 97 6.24 3.84 6.88
N TRP A 98 5.84 2.73 6.27
CA TRP A 98 6.05 1.39 6.79
C TRP A 98 7.22 0.73 6.08
N ASP A 99 8.07 0.04 6.86
CA ASP A 99 9.28 -0.58 6.35
C ASP A 99 9.45 -1.99 6.91
N ILE A 100 9.56 -2.96 6.03
CA ILE A 100 9.74 -4.38 6.39
C ILE A 100 11.07 -4.58 7.14
N PHE A 101 12.11 -3.83 6.77
CA PHE A 101 13.45 -3.94 7.35
C PHE A 101 13.67 -3.00 8.55
N ALA A 102 12.74 -2.09 8.80
CA ALA A 102 12.84 -1.09 9.87
C ALA A 102 14.07 -0.16 9.77
N GLU A 103 14.51 0.15 8.55
CA GLU A 103 15.67 1.00 8.29
C GLU A 103 15.27 2.48 8.14
N LYS A 104 14.14 2.74 7.47
CA LYS A 104 13.70 4.09 7.08
C LYS A 104 12.26 4.42 7.45
N GLY A 105 11.54 3.49 8.05
CA GLY A 105 10.14 3.65 8.41
C GLY A 105 9.77 2.84 9.65
N HIS A 106 8.49 2.84 9.97
CA HIS A 106 7.95 2.03 11.06
C HIS A 106 8.00 0.54 10.68
N PRO A 107 8.53 -0.33 11.56
CA PRO A 107 8.61 -1.74 11.26
C PRO A 107 7.22 -2.36 11.10
N ILE A 108 7.04 -3.09 10.00
CA ILE A 108 5.88 -3.95 9.84
C ILE A 108 6.23 -5.32 10.40
N ARG A 109 5.32 -5.87 11.18
CA ARG A 109 5.37 -7.24 11.67
C ARG A 109 3.98 -7.85 11.50
N ALA A 110 3.95 -9.16 11.29
CA ALA A 110 2.73 -9.93 11.24
C ALA A 110 2.91 -11.16 12.13
N THR A 111 1.87 -11.55 12.85
CA THR A 111 1.84 -12.83 13.53
C THR A 111 1.57 -13.96 12.54
N VAL A 112 1.86 -15.19 12.96
CA VAL A 112 1.49 -16.39 12.18
C VAL A 112 -0.04 -16.46 12.01
N SER A 113 -0.80 -16.10 13.06
CA SER A 113 -2.26 -16.01 13.00
C SER A 113 -2.76 -15.01 11.95
N ASP A 114 -2.12 -13.82 11.85
CA ASP A 114 -2.49 -12.80 10.86
C ASP A 114 -2.27 -13.27 9.41
N LEU A 115 -1.19 -14.02 9.17
CA LEU A 115 -0.91 -14.57 7.84
C LEU A 115 -1.92 -15.64 7.45
N GLY A 116 -2.32 -16.46 8.39
CA GLY A 116 -3.20 -17.59 8.17
C GLY A 116 -2.57 -18.71 7.32
N PRO A 117 -3.25 -19.87 7.24
CA PRO A 117 -2.66 -21.07 6.63
C PRO A 117 -2.44 -20.93 5.11
N LEU A 118 -3.30 -20.18 4.40
CA LEU A 118 -3.19 -20.05 2.94
C LEU A 118 -1.98 -19.23 2.50
N LEU A 119 -1.75 -18.07 3.13
CA LEU A 119 -0.59 -17.25 2.80
C LEU A 119 0.70 -17.92 3.27
N LEU A 120 0.68 -18.52 4.46
CA LEU A 120 1.83 -19.20 5.01
C LEU A 120 2.22 -20.43 4.16
N SER A 121 1.26 -21.22 3.66
CA SER A 121 1.52 -22.32 2.73
C SER A 121 2.26 -21.86 1.47
N ARG A 122 1.86 -20.73 0.91
CA ARG A 122 2.53 -20.14 -0.28
C ARG A 122 3.91 -19.61 0.05
N LEU A 123 4.09 -18.96 1.19
CA LEU A 123 5.40 -18.44 1.61
C LEU A 123 6.41 -19.54 1.88
N LEU A 124 5.96 -20.69 2.38
CA LEU A 124 6.79 -21.86 2.68
C LEU A 124 6.88 -22.85 1.53
N ASP A 125 6.25 -22.56 0.39
CA ASP A 125 6.20 -23.43 -0.80
C ASP A 125 5.76 -24.88 -0.47
N LEU A 126 4.68 -24.99 0.31
CA LEU A 126 4.15 -26.28 0.76
C LEU A 126 3.36 -26.98 -0.35
N ASN A 127 3.49 -28.29 -0.45
CA ASN A 127 2.62 -29.09 -1.31
C ASN A 127 1.21 -29.23 -0.73
N ASP A 128 0.28 -29.84 -1.50
CA ASP A 128 -1.14 -29.95 -1.12
C ASP A 128 -1.35 -30.67 0.20
N VAL A 129 -0.61 -31.76 0.45
CA VAL A 129 -0.71 -32.52 1.71
C VAL A 129 -0.25 -31.69 2.89
N GLN A 130 0.91 -31.04 2.77
CA GLN A 130 1.46 -30.17 3.81
C GLN A 130 0.54 -28.97 4.08
N SER A 131 -0.03 -28.39 3.01
CA SER A 131 -0.99 -27.31 3.13
C SER A 131 -2.27 -27.74 3.85
N GLY A 132 -2.77 -28.95 3.58
CA GLY A 132 -3.90 -29.54 4.29
C GLY A 132 -3.61 -29.76 5.77
N VAL A 133 -2.42 -30.27 6.11
CA VAL A 133 -1.99 -30.42 7.52
C VAL A 133 -1.89 -29.07 8.19
N LEU A 134 -1.31 -28.06 7.52
CA LEU A 134 -1.22 -26.71 8.08
C LEU A 134 -2.59 -26.12 8.36
N GLN A 135 -3.57 -26.28 7.45
CA GLN A 135 -4.94 -25.84 7.67
C GLN A 135 -5.58 -26.53 8.92
N LEU A 136 -5.35 -27.84 9.10
CA LEU A 136 -5.81 -28.55 10.28
C LEU A 136 -5.17 -28.03 11.55
N VAL A 137 -3.88 -27.72 11.55
CA VAL A 137 -3.15 -27.14 12.68
C VAL A 137 -3.75 -25.78 13.08
N PHE A 138 -4.02 -24.91 12.12
CA PHE A 138 -4.66 -23.63 12.38
C PHE A 138 -6.07 -23.81 12.94
N LYS A 139 -6.85 -24.72 12.38
CA LYS A 139 -8.19 -25.03 12.89
C LYS A 139 -8.15 -25.51 14.33
N ILE A 140 -7.22 -26.40 14.68
CA ILE A 140 -7.06 -26.90 16.05
C ILE A 140 -6.63 -25.75 16.99
N ALA A 141 -5.73 -24.87 16.54
CA ALA A 141 -5.34 -23.71 17.31
C ALA A 141 -6.53 -22.79 17.59
N ASP A 142 -7.33 -22.49 16.58
CA ASP A 142 -8.52 -21.64 16.71
C ASP A 142 -9.58 -22.27 17.62
N ASP A 143 -9.88 -23.57 17.43
CA ASP A 143 -10.86 -24.31 18.24
C ASP A 143 -10.46 -24.35 19.73
N ASN A 144 -9.16 -24.24 20.03
CA ASN A 144 -8.62 -24.25 21.41
C ASN A 144 -8.19 -22.85 21.90
N ASN A 145 -8.49 -21.78 21.17
CA ASN A 145 -8.12 -20.39 21.47
C ASN A 145 -6.59 -20.21 21.67
N LEU A 146 -5.77 -20.93 20.91
CA LEU A 146 -4.33 -20.81 20.93
C LEU A 146 -3.89 -19.75 19.90
N LEU A 147 -3.22 -18.71 20.37
CA LEU A 147 -2.66 -17.69 19.49
C LEU A 147 -1.32 -18.17 18.93
N LEU A 148 -1.20 -18.17 17.60
CA LEU A 148 0.05 -18.44 16.89
C LEU A 148 0.75 -17.11 16.64
N LEU A 149 1.57 -16.66 17.57
CA LEU A 149 2.25 -15.36 17.48
C LEU A 149 3.48 -15.45 16.61
N ASP A 150 4.27 -16.51 16.74
CA ASP A 150 5.48 -16.70 15.97
C ASP A 150 5.63 -18.14 15.44
N MET A 151 6.76 -18.40 14.76
CA MET A 151 7.06 -19.72 14.19
C MET A 151 7.35 -20.80 15.28
N LYS A 152 7.67 -20.40 16.50
CA LYS A 152 7.88 -21.34 17.61
C LYS A 152 6.55 -21.87 18.11
N ASP A 153 5.56 -21.00 18.22
CA ASP A 153 4.19 -21.38 18.58
C ASP A 153 3.63 -22.36 17.53
N LEU A 154 3.77 -22.01 16.24
CA LEU A 154 3.33 -22.88 15.15
C LEU A 154 3.99 -24.24 15.24
N ARG A 155 5.31 -24.29 15.44
CA ARG A 155 6.05 -25.56 15.57
C ARG A 155 5.54 -26.38 16.76
N ALA A 156 5.26 -25.75 17.88
CA ALA A 156 4.77 -26.45 19.08
C ALA A 156 3.38 -27.06 18.81
N VAL A 157 2.47 -26.33 18.14
CA VAL A 157 1.15 -26.86 17.81
C VAL A 157 1.22 -27.95 16.74
N VAL A 158 2.07 -27.82 15.72
CA VAL A 158 2.33 -28.89 14.73
C VAL A 158 2.80 -30.17 15.40
N GLN A 159 3.76 -30.05 16.34
CA GLN A 159 4.26 -31.21 17.10
C GLN A 159 3.14 -31.84 17.94
N PHE A 160 2.38 -31.02 18.66
CA PHE A 160 1.24 -31.49 19.47
C PHE A 160 0.21 -32.25 18.61
N VAL A 161 -0.16 -31.72 17.45
CA VAL A 161 -1.10 -32.37 16.53
C VAL A 161 -0.51 -33.70 16.01
N GLY A 162 0.77 -33.73 15.66
CA GLY A 162 1.46 -34.95 15.24
C GLY A 162 1.48 -36.05 16.31
N ASP A 163 1.78 -35.69 17.56
CA ASP A 163 1.84 -36.63 18.69
C ASP A 163 0.47 -37.18 19.07
N ASN A 164 -0.62 -36.46 18.76
CA ASN A 164 -2.00 -36.82 19.09
C ASN A 164 -2.83 -37.29 17.86
N ALA A 165 -2.22 -37.44 16.71
CA ALA A 165 -2.86 -37.91 15.48
C ALA A 165 -3.10 -39.43 15.51
N LYS A 166 -4.03 -39.88 16.34
CA LYS A 166 -4.48 -41.30 16.41
C LYS A 166 -5.95 -41.42 16.04
#